data_8bc6e07d87d53122ea164fb67646ccd5
#
_entry.id   8bc6e07d87d53122ea164fb67646ccd5
#
_cell.length_a   1.000
_cell.length_b   1.000
_cell.length_c   1.000
_cell.angle_alpha   90.00
_cell.angle_beta   90.00
_cell.angle_gamma   90.00
#
_symmetry.space_group_name_H-M   'P 1'
#
loop_
_entity.id
_entity.type
_entity.pdbx_description
1 polymer ?
#
loop_
_entity_poly.entity_id
_entity_poly.type
_entity_poly.pdbx_seq_one_letter_code
_entity_poly.pdbx_strand_id
1 'polypeptide(L)'
;MDQAGALPKILIADDNQQNVELLEAYLSGFDCEIETAHDGEETLQAVTRFQPDLVLLDVMMPRLSGFEVCRKLRADPETCNVLILMVTALNEPSDFERGVQAGTDDFLTKPVNKIELLCRVKSLLRVRHLKNQLDRTLAYLAEVEAASRAH
;
A
#
# COMPACT_ATOMS: atom_id res chain seq x y z
N MET A 1 9.51 17.13 3.26
CA MET A 1 9.27 16.26 4.07
C MET A 1 8.77 16.71 5.41
N ASP A 2 7.64 17.10 5.38
CA ASP A 2 7.05 17.52 6.58
C ASP A 2 7.07 16.46 7.64
N GLN A 3 7.19 15.25 7.23
CA GLN A 3 7.35 14.17 8.16
C GLN A 3 8.80 13.95 8.46
N ALA A 4 9.53 15.04 8.63
CA ALA A 4 10.96 14.98 8.78
C ALA A 4 11.39 13.85 9.67
N GLY A 5 12.19 12.95 9.17
CA GLY A 5 12.68 11.80 9.90
C GLY A 5 11.79 10.59 9.92
N ALA A 6 10.52 10.73 9.55
CA ALA A 6 9.63 9.58 9.50
C ALA A 6 9.85 8.81 8.20
N LEU A 7 10.18 7.52 8.30
CA LEU A 7 10.36 6.66 7.15
C LEU A 7 9.01 6.08 6.73
N PRO A 8 8.78 5.91 5.42
CA PRO A 8 7.58 5.19 4.98
C PRO A 8 7.62 3.74 5.47
N LYS A 9 6.47 3.20 5.78
CA LYS A 9 6.32 1.83 6.25
C LYS A 9 5.74 0.99 5.12
N ILE A 10 6.40 -0.12 4.82
CA ILE A 10 5.98 -1.01 3.74
C ILE A 10 5.78 -2.41 4.32
N LEU A 11 4.61 -2.98 4.06
CA LEU A 11 4.31 -4.35 4.42
C LEU A 11 4.43 -5.23 3.18
N ILE A 12 5.19 -6.31 3.27
CA ILE A 12 5.32 -7.29 2.19
C ILE A 12 4.48 -8.50 2.56
N ALA A 13 3.46 -8.79 1.78
CA ALA A 13 2.54 -9.89 2.02
C ALA A 13 2.68 -10.90 0.89
N ASP A 14 3.33 -12.03 1.16
CA ASP A 14 3.57 -13.10 0.18
C ASP A 14 3.84 -14.39 0.97
N ASP A 15 3.26 -15.50 0.55
CA ASP A 15 3.43 -16.78 1.23
C ASP A 15 4.75 -17.47 0.89
N ASN A 16 5.48 -16.98 -0.10
CA ASN A 16 6.75 -17.55 -0.51
C ASN A 16 7.90 -16.75 0.09
N GLN A 17 8.66 -17.37 1.00
CA GLN A 17 9.75 -16.68 1.70
C GLN A 17 10.83 -16.15 0.76
N GLN A 18 11.09 -16.86 -0.35
CA GLN A 18 12.09 -16.40 -1.31
C GLN A 18 11.64 -15.10 -1.99
N ASN A 19 10.36 -14.97 -2.29
CA ASN A 19 9.82 -13.74 -2.87
C ASN A 19 9.91 -12.61 -1.86
N VAL A 20 9.61 -12.87 -0.60
CA VAL A 20 9.73 -11.86 0.46
C VAL A 20 11.16 -11.36 0.55
N GLU A 21 12.13 -12.27 0.57
CA GLU A 21 13.54 -11.89 0.67
C GLU A 21 14.00 -11.10 -0.55
N LEU A 22 13.51 -11.47 -1.73
CA LEU A 22 13.84 -10.75 -2.96
C LEU A 22 13.33 -9.31 -2.90
N LEU A 23 12.08 -9.13 -2.48
CA LEU A 23 11.51 -7.79 -2.37
C LEU A 23 12.22 -6.97 -1.29
N GLU A 24 12.56 -7.59 -0.17
CA GLU A 24 13.34 -6.91 0.86
C GLU A 24 14.71 -6.46 0.31
N ALA A 25 15.36 -7.33 -0.46
CA ALA A 25 16.65 -6.99 -1.05
C ALA A 25 16.53 -5.83 -2.04
N TYR A 26 15.47 -5.83 -2.84
CA TYR A 26 15.24 -4.75 -3.80
C TYR A 26 14.97 -3.41 -3.09
N LEU A 27 14.34 -3.46 -1.92
CA LEU A 27 14.02 -2.26 -1.17
C LEU A 27 15.17 -1.81 -0.25
N SER A 28 16.25 -2.59 -0.14
CA SER A 28 17.31 -2.30 0.83
C SER A 28 18.01 -0.96 0.59
N GLY A 29 17.99 -0.47 -0.65
CA GLY A 29 18.57 0.83 -0.97
C GLY A 29 17.61 2.00 -0.81
N PHE A 30 16.38 1.73 -0.39
CA PHE A 30 15.34 2.74 -0.20
C PHE A 30 15.05 2.86 1.30
N ASP A 31 15.10 4.07 1.82
CA ASP A 31 14.88 4.29 3.25
C ASP A 31 13.42 4.05 3.60
N CYS A 32 13.15 2.92 4.25
CA CYS A 32 11.80 2.54 4.67
C CYS A 32 11.86 1.52 5.80
N GLU A 33 10.76 1.42 6.55
CA GLU A 33 10.59 0.34 7.53
C GLU A 33 9.78 -0.77 6.85
N ILE A 34 10.17 -2.01 7.07
CA ILE A 34 9.55 -3.16 6.42
C ILE A 34 9.08 -4.16 7.46
N GLU A 35 7.83 -4.64 7.30
CA GLU A 35 7.34 -5.83 7.97
C GLU A 35 6.85 -6.81 6.91
N THR A 36 6.69 -8.07 7.31
CA THR A 36 6.28 -9.12 6.39
C THR A 36 5.10 -9.89 6.95
N ALA A 37 4.27 -10.44 6.05
CA ALA A 37 3.15 -11.30 6.39
C ALA A 37 3.11 -12.44 5.36
N HIS A 38 2.68 -13.62 5.77
CA HIS A 38 2.81 -14.83 4.97
C HIS A 38 1.48 -15.42 4.53
N ASP A 39 0.37 -14.89 4.98
CA ASP A 39 -0.96 -15.28 4.49
C ASP A 39 -1.91 -14.09 4.63
N GLY A 40 -3.14 -14.27 4.15
CA GLY A 40 -4.10 -13.18 4.11
C GLY A 40 -4.53 -12.70 5.49
N GLU A 41 -4.73 -13.62 6.44
CA GLU A 41 -5.12 -13.23 7.78
C GLU A 41 -4.01 -12.49 8.51
N GLU A 42 -2.79 -12.98 8.38
CA GLU A 42 -1.62 -12.31 8.95
C GLU A 42 -1.46 -10.92 8.34
N THR A 43 -1.75 -10.79 7.03
CA THR A 43 -1.68 -9.49 6.37
C THR A 43 -2.66 -8.50 6.99
N LEU A 44 -3.90 -8.92 7.21
CA LEU A 44 -4.90 -8.03 7.81
C LEU A 44 -4.49 -7.60 9.22
N GLN A 45 -3.97 -8.54 10.01
CA GLN A 45 -3.49 -8.23 11.35
C GLN A 45 -2.30 -7.27 11.31
N ALA A 46 -1.38 -7.50 10.39
CA ALA A 46 -0.19 -6.66 10.25
C ALA A 46 -0.55 -5.25 9.83
N VAL A 47 -1.52 -5.07 8.93
CA VAL A 47 -1.95 -3.74 8.53
C VAL A 47 -2.49 -2.96 9.72
N THR A 48 -3.28 -3.60 10.56
CA THR A 48 -3.84 -2.94 11.75
C THR A 48 -2.75 -2.57 12.75
N ARG A 49 -1.80 -3.46 12.99
CA ARG A 49 -0.74 -3.27 13.98
C ARG A 49 0.35 -2.30 13.50
N PHE A 50 0.85 -2.53 12.31
CA PHE A 50 1.99 -1.80 11.77
C PHE A 50 1.58 -0.47 11.14
N GLN A 51 0.36 -0.38 10.64
CA GLN A 51 -0.18 0.78 9.95
C GLN A 51 0.74 1.22 8.79
N PRO A 52 0.96 0.33 7.81
CA PRO A 52 1.87 0.65 6.71
C PRO A 52 1.30 1.73 5.80
N ASP A 53 2.18 2.42 5.12
CA ASP A 53 1.80 3.35 4.07
C ASP A 53 1.47 2.61 2.78
N LEU A 54 2.15 1.49 2.55
CA LEU A 54 2.01 0.71 1.32
C LEU A 54 2.10 -0.77 1.65
N VAL A 55 1.23 -1.56 1.00
CA VAL A 55 1.27 -3.02 1.07
C VAL A 55 1.65 -3.56 -0.31
N LEU A 56 2.73 -4.35 -0.36
CA LEU A 56 3.06 -5.15 -1.53
C LEU A 56 2.35 -6.47 -1.33
N LEU A 57 1.31 -6.74 -2.12
CA LEU A 57 0.34 -7.78 -1.83
C LEU A 57 0.31 -8.82 -2.94
N ASP A 58 0.72 -10.06 -2.62
CA ASP A 58 0.55 -11.16 -3.54
C ASP A 58 -0.91 -11.59 -3.58
N VAL A 59 -1.38 -11.96 -4.77
CA VAL A 59 -2.75 -12.44 -4.94
C VAL A 59 -2.88 -13.90 -4.50
N MET A 60 -1.85 -14.70 -4.77
CA MET A 60 -1.91 -16.16 -4.56
C MET A 60 -1.40 -16.52 -3.16
N MET A 61 -2.25 -16.35 -2.16
CA MET A 61 -1.91 -16.70 -0.79
C MET A 61 -2.94 -17.68 -0.22
N PRO A 62 -2.54 -18.53 0.73
CA PRO A 62 -3.48 -19.44 1.38
C PRO A 62 -4.45 -18.69 2.28
N ARG A 63 -5.59 -19.30 2.53
CA ARG A 63 -6.68 -18.83 3.41
C ARG A 63 -7.46 -17.68 2.79
N LEU A 64 -6.84 -16.53 2.59
CA LEU A 64 -7.47 -15.40 1.91
C LEU A 64 -6.57 -14.98 0.74
N SER A 65 -7.15 -14.87 -0.45
CA SER A 65 -6.41 -14.37 -1.61
C SER A 65 -6.11 -12.89 -1.42
N GLY A 66 -5.15 -12.37 -2.21
CA GLY A 66 -4.88 -10.95 -2.21
C GLY A 66 -6.07 -10.10 -2.61
N PHE A 67 -6.93 -10.61 -3.50
CA PHE A 67 -8.16 -9.90 -3.86
C PHE A 67 -9.07 -9.73 -2.65
N GLU A 68 -9.24 -10.79 -1.86
CA GLU A 68 -10.08 -10.74 -0.68
C GLU A 68 -9.49 -9.82 0.39
N VAL A 69 -8.18 -9.89 0.59
CA VAL A 69 -7.49 -8.99 1.53
C VAL A 69 -7.73 -7.54 1.12
N CYS A 70 -7.55 -7.23 -0.16
CA CYS A 70 -7.73 -5.88 -0.68
C CYS A 70 -9.16 -5.40 -0.41
N ARG A 71 -10.16 -6.22 -0.72
CA ARG A 71 -11.56 -5.84 -0.49
C ARG A 71 -11.83 -5.56 1.00
N LYS A 72 -11.29 -6.41 1.88
CA LYS A 72 -11.47 -6.23 3.33
C LYS A 72 -10.82 -4.94 3.82
N LEU A 73 -9.62 -4.64 3.32
CA LEU A 73 -8.95 -3.40 3.69
C LEU A 73 -9.75 -2.18 3.23
N ARG A 74 -10.30 -2.23 2.02
CA ARG A 74 -11.08 -1.10 1.50
C ARG A 74 -12.41 -0.93 2.21
N ALA A 75 -12.96 -1.99 2.77
CA ALA A 75 -14.25 -1.93 3.47
C ALA A 75 -14.14 -1.38 4.88
N ASP A 76 -12.95 -1.34 5.46
CA ASP A 76 -12.73 -0.88 6.83
C ASP A 76 -12.26 0.58 6.80
N PRO A 77 -13.01 1.50 7.43
CA PRO A 77 -12.62 2.93 7.43
C PRO A 77 -11.22 3.18 7.95
N GLU A 78 -10.69 2.32 8.82
CA GLU A 78 -9.36 2.51 9.40
C GLU A 78 -8.24 2.11 8.47
N THR A 79 -8.53 1.31 7.44
CA THR A 79 -7.51 0.81 6.52
C THR A 79 -7.81 1.15 5.07
N CYS A 80 -8.95 1.78 4.78
CA CYS A 80 -9.41 1.94 3.41
C CYS A 80 -8.49 2.81 2.54
N ASN A 81 -7.63 3.62 3.14
CA ASN A 81 -6.74 4.51 2.41
C ASN A 81 -5.31 4.00 2.26
N VAL A 82 -5.00 2.80 2.76
CA VAL A 82 -3.65 2.24 2.60
C VAL A 82 -3.37 2.00 1.11
N LEU A 83 -2.16 2.30 0.68
CA LEU A 83 -1.78 2.02 -0.70
C LEU A 83 -1.56 0.53 -0.88
N ILE A 84 -2.06 -0.02 -1.99
CA ILE A 84 -1.92 -1.43 -2.29
C ILE A 84 -1.33 -1.58 -3.69
N LEU A 85 -0.18 -2.24 -3.75
CA LEU A 85 0.47 -2.62 -5.00
C LEU A 85 0.43 -4.13 -5.07
N MET A 86 -0.38 -4.68 -5.98
CA MET A 86 -0.44 -6.13 -6.16
C MET A 86 0.78 -6.62 -6.93
N VAL A 87 1.44 -7.65 -6.40
CA VAL A 87 2.64 -8.23 -7.00
C VAL A 87 2.33 -9.70 -7.23
N THR A 88 2.05 -10.08 -8.48
CA THR A 88 1.47 -11.39 -8.74
C THR A 88 1.95 -11.99 -10.05
N ALA A 89 1.94 -13.34 -10.12
CA ALA A 89 2.19 -14.06 -11.36
C ALA A 89 0.97 -14.06 -12.29
N LEU A 90 -0.19 -13.67 -11.80
CA LEU A 90 -1.40 -13.61 -12.62
C LEU A 90 -1.28 -12.45 -13.62
N ASN A 91 -1.56 -12.72 -14.90
CA ASN A 91 -1.38 -11.71 -15.93
C ASN A 91 -2.49 -11.70 -16.98
N GLU A 92 -3.61 -12.38 -16.72
CA GLU A 92 -4.74 -12.33 -17.63
C GLU A 92 -5.52 -11.04 -17.44
N PRO A 93 -6.17 -10.53 -18.50
CA PRO A 93 -6.99 -9.30 -18.34
C PRO A 93 -8.04 -9.40 -17.24
N SER A 94 -8.65 -10.59 -17.05
CA SER A 94 -9.63 -10.78 -15.99
C SER A 94 -9.04 -10.65 -14.59
N ASP A 95 -7.75 -10.98 -14.44
CA ASP A 95 -7.07 -10.84 -13.15
C ASP A 95 -6.87 -9.37 -12.81
N PHE A 96 -6.47 -8.57 -13.79
CA PHE A 96 -6.31 -7.13 -13.58
C PHE A 96 -7.65 -6.48 -13.26
N GLU A 97 -8.70 -6.90 -13.95
CA GLU A 97 -10.04 -6.39 -13.69
C GLU A 97 -10.48 -6.70 -12.26
N ARG A 98 -10.24 -7.93 -11.80
CA ARG A 98 -10.56 -8.32 -10.43
C ARG A 98 -9.80 -7.47 -9.41
N GLY A 99 -8.53 -7.17 -9.69
CA GLY A 99 -7.74 -6.32 -8.82
C GLY A 99 -8.28 -4.89 -8.75
N VAL A 100 -8.64 -4.33 -9.90
CA VAL A 100 -9.23 -3.00 -9.95
C VAL A 100 -10.53 -2.97 -9.17
N GLN A 101 -11.39 -3.98 -9.36
CA GLN A 101 -12.65 -4.07 -8.64
C GLN A 101 -12.43 -4.23 -7.13
N ALA A 102 -11.37 -4.92 -6.74
CA ALA A 102 -11.04 -5.09 -5.32
C ALA A 102 -10.47 -3.81 -4.70
N GLY A 103 -10.00 -2.86 -5.52
CA GLY A 103 -9.53 -1.57 -5.04
C GLY A 103 -8.02 -1.42 -4.97
N THR A 104 -7.26 -2.20 -5.76
CA THR A 104 -5.81 -2.02 -5.81
C THR A 104 -5.43 -0.69 -6.46
N ASP A 105 -4.28 -0.17 -6.08
CA ASP A 105 -3.78 1.08 -6.66
C ASP A 105 -2.92 0.84 -7.89
N ASP A 106 -2.24 -0.30 -7.96
CA ASP A 106 -1.36 -0.61 -9.09
C ASP A 106 -1.01 -2.09 -9.06
N PHE A 107 -0.32 -2.55 -10.11
CA PHE A 107 0.09 -3.95 -10.28
C PHE A 107 1.54 -4.05 -10.68
N LEU A 108 2.19 -5.13 -10.25
CA LEU A 108 3.45 -5.61 -10.82
C LEU A 108 3.30 -7.10 -11.09
N THR A 109 3.76 -7.53 -12.26
CA THR A 109 3.72 -8.94 -12.64
C THR A 109 5.07 -9.59 -12.32
N LYS A 110 5.03 -10.78 -11.73
CA LYS A 110 6.24 -11.57 -11.48
C LYS A 110 6.75 -12.16 -12.80
N PRO A 111 8.07 -12.27 -12.98
CA PRO A 111 9.14 -11.93 -12.04
C PRO A 111 9.30 -10.41 -11.91
N VAL A 112 9.54 -9.95 -10.68
CA VAL A 112 9.60 -8.53 -10.38
C VAL A 112 10.94 -7.95 -10.84
N ASN A 113 10.88 -6.83 -11.53
CA ASN A 113 12.06 -6.07 -11.91
C ASN A 113 12.33 -5.01 -10.83
N LYS A 114 13.57 -4.93 -10.36
CA LYS A 114 13.93 -4.04 -9.26
C LYS A 114 13.63 -2.57 -9.58
N ILE A 115 14.00 -2.13 -10.78
CA ILE A 115 13.82 -0.73 -11.17
C ILE A 115 12.33 -0.40 -11.24
N GLU A 116 11.54 -1.30 -11.83
CA GLU A 116 10.09 -1.09 -11.94
C GLU A 116 9.45 -1.05 -10.55
N LEU A 117 9.83 -1.96 -9.66
CA LEU A 117 9.32 -1.97 -8.30
C LEU A 117 9.59 -0.64 -7.60
N LEU A 118 10.85 -0.18 -7.64
CA LEU A 118 11.22 1.05 -6.97
C LEU A 118 10.51 2.26 -7.55
N CYS A 119 10.34 2.30 -8.87
CA CYS A 119 9.61 3.39 -9.52
C CYS A 119 8.17 3.44 -9.04
N ARG A 120 7.48 2.29 -8.99
CA ARG A 120 6.09 2.25 -8.57
C ARG A 120 5.92 2.55 -7.09
N VAL A 121 6.79 2.01 -6.25
CA VAL A 121 6.75 2.29 -4.81
C VAL A 121 6.93 3.78 -4.56
N LYS A 122 7.94 4.39 -5.18
CA LYS A 122 8.19 5.81 -4.98
C LYS A 122 7.04 6.67 -5.51
N SER A 123 6.47 6.30 -6.65
CA SER A 123 5.35 7.04 -7.23
C SER A 123 4.11 6.98 -6.33
N LEU A 124 3.79 5.80 -5.83
CA LEU A 124 2.63 5.64 -4.97
C LEU A 124 2.79 6.40 -3.67
N LEU A 125 3.97 6.33 -3.06
CA LEU A 125 4.24 7.05 -1.81
C LEU A 125 4.18 8.56 -2.03
N ARG A 126 4.62 9.04 -3.19
CA ARG A 126 4.54 10.46 -3.52
C ARG A 126 3.08 10.91 -3.65
N VAL A 127 2.27 10.12 -4.33
CA VAL A 127 0.84 10.43 -4.48
C VAL A 127 0.17 10.50 -3.11
N ARG A 128 0.47 9.54 -2.22
CA ARG A 128 -0.07 9.56 -0.87
C ARG A 128 0.35 10.82 -0.11
N HIS A 129 1.62 11.19 -0.22
CA HIS A 129 2.12 12.38 0.45
C HIS A 129 1.40 13.64 -0.04
N LEU A 130 1.24 13.78 -1.36
CA LEU A 130 0.55 14.92 -1.95
C LEU A 130 -0.92 14.96 -1.52
N LYS A 131 -1.57 13.82 -1.47
CA LYS A 131 -2.95 13.74 -1.00
C LYS A 131 -3.07 14.18 0.45
N ASN A 132 -2.15 13.74 1.31
CA ASN A 132 -2.14 14.13 2.71
C ASN A 132 -1.94 15.64 2.86
N GLN A 133 -1.07 16.24 2.06
CA GLN A 133 -0.86 17.68 2.06
C GLN A 133 -2.12 18.42 1.63
N LEU A 134 -2.79 17.93 0.59
CA LEU A 134 -4.03 18.53 0.12
C LEU A 134 -5.10 18.47 1.20
N ASP A 135 -5.28 17.31 1.84
CA ASP A 135 -6.27 17.14 2.89
C ASP A 135 -6.02 18.12 4.04
N ARG A 136 -4.76 18.32 4.45
CA ARG A 136 -4.41 19.28 5.48
C ARG A 136 -4.72 20.69 5.07
N THR A 137 -4.41 21.04 3.82
CA THR A 137 -4.68 22.37 3.30
C THR A 137 -6.19 22.67 3.29
N LEU A 138 -6.97 21.70 2.82
CA LEU A 138 -8.42 21.84 2.78
C LEU A 138 -9.01 21.98 4.18
N ALA A 139 -8.49 21.21 5.14
CA ALA A 139 -8.94 21.30 6.53
C ALA A 139 -8.62 22.68 7.12
N TYR A 140 -7.42 23.19 6.84
CA TYR A 140 -7.02 24.51 7.31
C TYR A 140 -7.92 25.60 6.71
N LEU A 141 -8.18 25.53 5.41
CA LEU A 141 -9.04 26.50 4.75
C LEU A 141 -10.46 26.47 5.31
N ALA A 142 -10.97 25.29 5.64
CA ALA A 142 -12.29 25.16 6.24
C ALA A 142 -12.33 25.84 7.63
N GLU A 143 -11.26 25.69 8.40
CA GLU A 143 -11.17 26.35 9.71
C GLU A 143 -11.12 27.87 9.59
N VAL A 144 -10.34 28.35 8.63
CA VAL A 144 -10.24 29.81 8.36
C VAL A 144 -11.59 30.36 7.95
N GLU A 145 -12.30 29.66 7.09
CA GLU A 145 -13.61 30.09 6.65
C GLU A 145 -14.62 30.12 7.79
N ALA A 146 -14.61 29.08 8.63
CA ALA A 146 -15.49 28.99 9.77
C ALA A 146 -15.22 30.15 10.76
N ALA A 147 -13.95 30.42 11.03
CA ALA A 147 -13.59 31.54 11.91
C ALA A 147 -14.04 32.88 11.35
N SER A 148 -13.92 33.06 10.03
CA SER A 148 -14.34 34.27 9.36
C SER A 148 -15.86 34.50 9.51
N ARG A 149 -16.65 33.42 9.43
CA ARG A 149 -18.09 33.53 9.57
C ARG A 149 -18.53 33.80 11.00
N ALA A 150 -17.71 33.46 11.98
CA ALA A 150 -18.04 33.65 13.38
C ALA A 150 -17.99 35.13 13.79
N HIS A 151 -17.46 35.98 12.95
CA HIS A 151 -17.36 37.39 13.15
C HIS A 151 -18.30 38.15 12.22
#